data_45cd845e9ef62e4018cacdb93870b688
#
_entry.id   45cd845e9ef62e4018cacdb93870b688
#
_cell.length_a   1.000
_cell.length_b   1.000
_cell.length_c   1.000
_cell.angle_alpha   90.00
_cell.angle_beta   90.00
_cell.angle_gamma   90.00
#
_symmetry.space_group_name_H-M   'P 1'
#
loop_
_entity.id
_entity.type
_entity.pdbx_description
1 polymer ?
#
loop_
_entity_poly.entity_id
_entity_poly.type
_entity_poly.pdbx_seq_one_letter_code
_entity_poly.pdbx_strand_id
1 'polypeptide(L)'
;MLSPASGSLRSSGNRAAPPAAILHAPPADAARPADWPRLLRGFIEHLVVECGLAVNTVDAYRRDLREFVDVLDDRDICSPATITPLIVRAYLIRLSERKLALSSIARHLVSVKMFLRHLFGIGVLPEDVSALLETPKKWLKLPHVLRQQQVDALLSAPQPGDPFYTRDRAILEVLYATGMRVSELARLRTNDINLDVGYVRCFGKGGKERIVPLGAHAIHAVREYTGGLRTVLTESLAPVAAVFVTRTGRPMDRTNIWRLVNRYARATGIQVPVGPHTLRHCFATHMLEGGADLRIVQELLGHADVSTTQVYLHVDSSRLKSIHQRCHPRQ
;
A
#
# COMPACT_ATOMS: atom_id res chain seq x y z
N MET A 1 71.19 -47.40 11.47
CA MET A 1 72.57 -46.82 11.33
C MET A 1 72.40 -45.31 11.19
N LEU A 2 73.00 -44.62 12.16
CA LEU A 2 73.53 -43.26 12.11
C LEU A 2 72.59 -42.05 11.93
N SER A 3 72.25 -41.44 13.06
CA SER A 3 72.35 -40.00 13.29
C SER A 3 73.79 -39.50 13.01
N PRO A 4 74.08 -38.16 12.84
CA PRO A 4 73.69 -37.08 13.75
C PRO A 4 73.59 -35.62 13.16
N ALA A 5 73.22 -34.75 14.06
CA ALA A 5 73.81 -33.46 14.42
C ALA A 5 73.25 -32.18 13.74
N SER A 6 72.55 -31.40 14.52
CA SER A 6 72.91 -30.08 15.14
C SER A 6 73.01 -28.85 14.20
N GLY A 7 72.26 -27.84 14.51
CA GLY A 7 72.40 -26.48 13.94
C GLY A 7 71.44 -25.53 14.54
N SER A 8 71.71 -24.99 15.73
CA SER A 8 71.01 -23.85 16.36
C SER A 8 71.33 -22.59 15.61
N LEU A 9 70.30 -21.81 15.32
CA LEU A 9 70.40 -20.33 15.19
C LEU A 9 69.15 -19.65 15.65
N ARG A 10 69.24 -18.94 16.74
CA ARG A 10 68.27 -18.01 17.29
C ARG A 10 68.22 -16.78 16.39
N SER A 11 67.05 -16.39 15.92
CA SER A 11 66.81 -15.02 15.46
C SER A 11 65.61 -14.46 16.20
N SER A 12 65.88 -13.49 17.00
CA SER A 12 64.97 -12.58 17.69
C SER A 12 64.18 -11.80 16.69
N GLY A 13 62.92 -12.18 16.46
CA GLY A 13 61.95 -11.44 15.67
C GLY A 13 61.16 -10.52 16.57
N ASN A 14 61.46 -9.25 16.46
CA ASN A 14 60.80 -8.11 17.06
C ASN A 14 59.31 -8.11 16.65
N ARG A 15 58.38 -8.43 17.58
CA ARG A 15 56.94 -8.26 17.36
C ARG A 15 56.62 -6.80 17.58
N ALA A 16 56.45 -6.07 16.48
CA ALA A 16 55.84 -4.75 16.50
C ALA A 16 54.41 -4.84 17.06
N ALA A 17 54.09 -4.04 18.05
CA ALA A 17 52.75 -3.86 18.59
C ALA A 17 51.83 -3.33 17.52
N PRO A 18 50.53 -3.73 17.49
CA PRO A 18 49.56 -3.14 16.57
C PRO A 18 49.35 -1.66 16.90
N PRO A 19 49.15 -0.83 15.89
CA PRO A 19 48.89 0.61 16.09
C PRO A 19 47.67 0.79 16.96
N ALA A 20 47.79 1.66 17.96
CA ALA A 20 46.70 2.07 18.84
C ALA A 20 45.52 2.58 17.99
N ALA A 21 44.37 1.98 18.22
CA ALA A 21 43.11 2.48 17.66
C ALA A 21 42.92 3.95 18.08
N ILE A 22 42.92 4.81 17.12
CA ILE A 22 42.58 6.23 17.31
C ILE A 22 41.12 6.24 17.75
N LEU A 23 40.89 6.34 19.06
CA LEU A 23 39.61 6.70 19.65
C LEU A 23 39.30 8.11 19.17
N HIS A 24 38.50 8.23 18.14
CA HIS A 24 37.88 9.50 17.81
C HIS A 24 37.03 9.92 19.00
N ALA A 25 37.45 10.98 19.67
CA ALA A 25 36.64 11.66 20.66
C ALA A 25 35.30 12.05 20.01
N PRO A 26 34.16 11.84 20.69
CA PRO A 26 32.87 12.25 20.15
C PRO A 26 32.90 13.76 19.86
N PRO A 27 32.33 14.22 18.75
CA PRO A 27 32.29 15.64 18.43
C PRO A 27 31.62 16.41 19.57
N ALA A 28 32.20 17.53 19.96
CA ALA A 28 31.81 18.37 21.08
C ALA A 28 30.37 18.97 21.00
N ASP A 29 29.61 18.61 19.96
CA ASP A 29 28.23 19.04 19.76
C ASP A 29 27.19 18.06 20.36
N ALA A 30 27.63 17.03 21.09
CA ALA A 30 26.76 16.03 21.75
C ALA A 30 25.97 16.58 22.96
N ALA A 31 26.16 17.84 23.33
CA ALA A 31 25.58 18.43 24.53
C ALA A 31 24.34 19.31 24.28
N ARG A 32 23.93 19.54 23.04
CA ARG A 32 22.68 20.27 22.78
C ARG A 32 21.49 19.32 22.67
N PRO A 33 20.36 19.63 23.33
CA PRO A 33 19.15 18.82 23.15
C PRO A 33 18.77 18.77 21.66
N ALA A 34 18.38 17.59 21.19
CA ALA A 34 17.99 17.40 19.80
C ALA A 34 16.76 18.22 19.48
N ASP A 35 16.83 18.99 18.40
CA ASP A 35 15.62 19.57 17.80
C ASP A 35 14.90 18.49 16.98
N TRP A 36 14.16 17.60 17.68
CA TRP A 36 13.39 16.53 17.05
C TRP A 36 12.46 17.05 15.94
N PRO A 37 11.71 18.16 16.12
CA PRO A 37 10.91 18.73 15.06
C PRO A 37 11.72 19.10 13.80
N ARG A 38 12.93 19.60 13.93
CA ARG A 38 13.82 19.93 12.81
C ARG A 38 14.32 18.66 12.11
N LEU A 39 14.78 17.68 12.87
CA LEU A 39 15.24 16.39 12.33
C LEU A 39 14.12 15.66 11.58
N LEU A 40 12.92 15.67 12.15
CA LEU A 40 11.75 15.09 11.50
C LEU A 40 11.37 15.81 10.20
N ARG A 41 11.41 17.16 10.19
CA ARG A 41 11.16 17.93 8.96
C ARG A 41 12.16 17.57 7.87
N GLY A 42 13.45 17.57 8.17
CA GLY A 42 14.51 17.22 7.20
C GLY A 42 14.31 15.81 6.63
N PHE A 43 13.96 14.85 7.48
CA PHE A 43 13.64 13.50 7.02
C PHE A 43 12.41 13.44 6.10
N ILE A 44 11.35 14.16 6.44
CA ILE A 44 10.14 14.23 5.61
C ILE A 44 10.44 14.86 4.24
N GLU A 45 11.26 15.89 4.18
CA GLU A 45 11.74 16.50 2.94
C GLU A 45 12.54 15.50 2.10
N HIS A 46 13.49 14.77 2.71
CA HIS A 46 14.23 13.69 2.06
C HIS A 46 13.30 12.62 1.46
N LEU A 47 12.26 12.19 2.19
CA LEU A 47 11.29 11.22 1.67
C LEU A 47 10.52 11.72 0.44
N VAL A 48 10.22 13.02 0.40
CA VAL A 48 9.49 13.63 -0.72
C VAL A 48 10.40 13.85 -1.91
N VAL A 49 11.56 14.50 -1.69
CA VAL A 49 12.42 15.01 -2.76
C VAL A 49 13.33 13.89 -3.33
N GLU A 50 14.00 13.15 -2.46
CA GLU A 50 14.98 12.16 -2.89
C GLU A 50 14.38 10.77 -3.07
N CYS A 51 13.50 10.33 -2.15
CA CYS A 51 12.89 9.00 -2.25
C CYS A 51 11.64 8.97 -3.13
N GLY A 52 11.06 10.11 -3.50
CA GLY A 52 9.86 10.19 -4.35
C GLY A 52 8.65 9.43 -3.79
N LEU A 53 8.51 9.35 -2.47
CA LEU A 53 7.44 8.58 -1.84
C LEU A 53 6.08 9.26 -2.07
N ALA A 54 5.03 8.44 -2.15
CA ALA A 54 3.67 8.94 -2.29
C ALA A 54 3.23 9.73 -1.05
N VAL A 55 2.49 10.82 -1.24
CA VAL A 55 1.99 11.71 -0.18
C VAL A 55 1.37 10.93 1.00
N ASN A 56 0.50 9.96 0.71
CA ASN A 56 -0.12 9.14 1.75
C ASN A 56 0.88 8.32 2.59
N THR A 57 2.00 7.89 1.98
CA THR A 57 3.07 7.16 2.68
C THR A 57 3.85 8.12 3.57
N VAL A 58 4.19 9.30 3.04
CA VAL A 58 4.86 10.36 3.79
C VAL A 58 4.02 10.80 4.97
N ASP A 59 2.72 11.00 4.79
CA ASP A 59 1.79 11.39 5.87
C ASP A 59 1.63 10.29 6.94
N ALA A 60 1.67 9.03 6.52
CA ALA A 60 1.65 7.92 7.47
C ALA A 60 2.94 7.89 8.30
N TYR A 61 4.11 8.03 7.65
CA TYR A 61 5.40 8.06 8.35
C TYR A 61 5.54 9.27 9.26
N ARG A 62 5.07 10.45 8.81
CA ARG A 62 5.05 11.66 9.64
C ARG A 62 4.26 11.47 10.94
N ARG A 63 3.10 10.81 10.87
CA ARG A 63 2.28 10.51 12.06
C ARG A 63 2.98 9.51 12.99
N ASP A 64 3.51 8.43 12.42
CA ASP A 64 4.20 7.39 13.17
C ASP A 64 5.41 7.96 13.91
N LEU A 65 6.19 8.80 13.23
CA LEU A 65 7.41 9.38 13.79
C LEU A 65 7.14 10.50 14.80
N ARG A 66 6.05 11.26 14.66
CA ARG A 66 5.63 12.19 15.73
C ARG A 66 5.38 11.42 17.02
N GLU A 67 4.62 10.33 16.93
CA GLU A 67 4.33 9.49 18.09
C GLU A 67 5.60 8.84 18.68
N PHE A 68 6.57 8.50 17.84
CA PHE A 68 7.87 8.02 18.32
C PHE A 68 8.65 9.12 19.03
N VAL A 69 8.70 10.33 18.49
CA VAL A 69 9.35 11.50 19.10
C VAL A 69 8.70 11.85 20.43
N ASP A 70 7.36 11.85 20.51
CA ASP A 70 6.64 12.07 21.78
C ASP A 70 7.09 11.07 22.87
N VAL A 71 7.37 9.82 22.48
CA VAL A 71 7.89 8.81 23.42
C VAL A 71 9.35 9.06 23.80
N LEU A 72 10.16 9.65 22.91
CA LEU A 72 11.53 10.05 23.25
C LEU A 72 11.51 11.20 24.26
N ASP A 73 10.64 12.18 24.03
CA ASP A 73 10.46 13.34 24.92
C ASP A 73 9.91 12.88 26.31
N ASP A 74 8.90 12.01 26.35
CA ASP A 74 8.35 11.40 27.59
C ASP A 74 9.42 10.67 28.43
N ARG A 75 10.56 10.31 27.83
CA ARG A 75 11.68 9.59 28.47
C ARG A 75 12.91 10.43 28.67
N ASP A 76 12.83 11.72 28.49
CA ASP A 76 13.96 12.66 28.58
C ASP A 76 15.14 12.28 27.66
N ILE A 77 14.86 11.66 26.50
CA ILE A 77 15.87 11.31 25.52
C ILE A 77 16.17 12.52 24.67
N CYS A 78 17.10 13.35 25.14
CA CYS A 78 17.44 14.61 24.52
C CYS A 78 18.49 14.51 23.41
N SER A 79 19.15 13.36 23.21
CA SER A 79 20.19 13.19 22.19
C SER A 79 19.89 12.00 21.29
N PRO A 80 20.01 12.15 19.95
CA PRO A 80 19.89 11.02 19.04
C PRO A 80 20.90 9.89 19.34
N ALA A 81 22.11 10.25 19.78
CA ALA A 81 23.16 9.29 20.11
C ALA A 81 22.80 8.33 21.25
N THR A 82 21.80 8.66 22.06
CA THR A 82 21.35 7.78 23.16
C THR A 82 20.24 6.82 22.75
N ILE A 83 19.75 6.91 21.49
CA ILE A 83 18.74 5.97 21.00
C ILE A 83 19.36 4.58 20.85
N THR A 84 18.77 3.60 21.52
CA THR A 84 19.16 2.19 21.48
C THR A 84 18.05 1.32 20.92
N PRO A 85 18.34 0.08 20.48
CA PRO A 85 17.31 -0.88 20.09
C PRO A 85 16.27 -1.14 21.18
N LEU A 86 16.66 -1.02 22.46
CA LEU A 86 15.76 -1.20 23.61
C LEU A 86 14.69 -0.11 23.68
N ILE A 87 15.04 1.13 23.36
CA ILE A 87 14.09 2.25 23.30
C ILE A 87 13.06 2.00 22.21
N VAL A 88 13.50 1.61 21.02
CA VAL A 88 12.59 1.28 19.92
C VAL A 88 11.69 0.10 20.29
N ARG A 89 12.24 -0.94 20.92
CA ARG A 89 11.45 -2.09 21.40
C ARG A 89 10.39 -1.67 22.42
N ALA A 90 10.75 -0.82 23.39
CA ALA A 90 9.81 -0.30 24.37
C ALA A 90 8.69 0.52 23.71
N TYR A 91 8.99 1.31 22.70
CA TYR A 91 7.99 1.98 21.87
C TYR A 91 7.01 0.99 21.21
N LEU A 92 7.51 -0.08 20.58
CA LEU A 92 6.66 -1.09 19.95
C LEU A 92 5.76 -1.84 20.96
N ILE A 93 6.28 -2.10 22.17
CA ILE A 93 5.48 -2.68 23.26
C ILE A 93 4.34 -1.73 23.63
N ARG A 94 4.59 -0.43 23.83
CA ARG A 94 3.54 0.58 24.09
C ARG A 94 2.46 0.59 23.00
N LEU A 95 2.83 0.46 21.73
CA LEU A 95 1.86 0.35 20.63
C LEU A 95 1.02 -0.93 20.72
N SER A 96 1.63 -2.05 21.13
CA SER A 96 0.95 -3.33 21.33
C SER A 96 -0.05 -3.28 22.50
N GLU A 97 0.33 -2.67 23.61
CA GLU A 97 -0.53 -2.45 24.79
C GLU A 97 -1.77 -1.61 24.44
N ARG A 98 -1.63 -0.65 23.54
CA ARG A 98 -2.73 0.14 22.97
C ARG A 98 -3.56 -0.65 21.95
N LYS A 99 -3.31 -1.94 21.79
CA LYS A 99 -4.05 -2.85 20.89
C LYS A 99 -4.05 -2.41 19.42
N LEU A 100 -2.96 -1.76 18.95
CA LEU A 100 -2.81 -1.48 17.54
C LEU A 100 -2.70 -2.78 16.76
N ALA A 101 -3.23 -2.78 15.51
CA ALA A 101 -3.08 -3.91 14.62
C ALA A 101 -1.60 -4.19 14.32
N LEU A 102 -1.21 -5.47 14.23
CA LEU A 102 0.18 -5.89 13.94
C LEU A 102 0.75 -5.24 12.66
N SER A 103 -0.09 -5.03 11.65
CA SER A 103 0.30 -4.32 10.42
C SER A 103 0.64 -2.85 10.66
N SER A 104 -0.05 -2.20 11.61
CA SER A 104 0.26 -0.83 12.02
C SER A 104 1.59 -0.79 12.78
N ILE A 105 1.78 -1.68 13.75
CA ILE A 105 3.05 -1.79 14.51
C ILE A 105 4.23 -2.06 13.57
N ALA A 106 4.06 -2.95 12.58
CA ALA A 106 5.08 -3.20 11.58
C ALA A 106 5.40 -1.94 10.74
N ARG A 107 4.39 -1.12 10.41
CA ARG A 107 4.60 0.14 9.70
C ARG A 107 5.36 1.16 10.56
N HIS A 108 5.01 1.30 11.84
CA HIS A 108 5.74 2.14 12.79
C HIS A 108 7.20 1.72 12.90
N LEU A 109 7.50 0.41 12.94
CA LEU A 109 8.88 -0.06 12.95
C LEU A 109 9.62 0.32 11.66
N VAL A 110 8.98 0.18 10.50
CA VAL A 110 9.58 0.56 9.21
C VAL A 110 9.86 2.05 9.15
N SER A 111 8.93 2.91 9.57
CA SER A 111 9.13 4.36 9.58
C SER A 111 10.25 4.77 10.52
N VAL A 112 10.32 4.18 11.74
CA VAL A 112 11.42 4.43 12.70
C VAL A 112 12.76 3.96 12.13
N LYS A 113 12.84 2.75 11.54
CA LYS A 113 14.07 2.26 10.91
C LYS A 113 14.56 3.20 9.82
N MET A 114 13.69 3.68 8.94
CA MET A 114 14.06 4.61 7.87
C MET A 114 14.54 5.95 8.44
N PHE A 115 13.91 6.45 9.50
CA PHE A 115 14.32 7.68 10.16
C PHE A 115 15.70 7.55 10.80
N LEU A 116 15.94 6.49 11.60
CA LEU A 116 17.22 6.23 12.23
C LEU A 116 18.34 6.04 11.20
N ARG A 117 18.07 5.33 10.11
CA ARG A 117 19.01 5.16 9.01
C ARG A 117 19.36 6.50 8.33
N HIS A 118 18.37 7.37 8.15
CA HIS A 118 18.61 8.73 7.63
C HIS A 118 19.48 9.54 8.60
N LEU A 119 19.17 9.51 9.90
CA LEU A 119 19.98 10.21 10.92
C LEU A 119 21.42 9.70 10.96
N PHE A 120 21.65 8.41 10.79
CA PHE A 120 22.98 7.83 10.64
C PHE A 120 23.65 8.34 9.36
N GLY A 121 22.93 8.32 8.23
CA GLY A 121 23.47 8.77 6.94
C GLY A 121 23.91 10.24 6.90
N ILE A 122 23.26 11.10 7.70
CA ILE A 122 23.65 12.53 7.84
C ILE A 122 24.59 12.80 9.03
N GLY A 123 25.12 11.75 9.67
CA GLY A 123 26.12 11.86 10.75
C GLY A 123 25.54 12.32 12.12
N VAL A 124 24.25 12.32 12.31
CA VAL A 124 23.58 12.66 13.59
C VAL A 124 23.62 11.50 14.57
N LEU A 125 23.54 10.26 14.07
CA LEU A 125 23.77 9.05 14.87
C LEU A 125 25.20 8.53 14.67
N PRO A 126 25.89 8.11 15.75
CA PRO A 126 27.24 7.55 15.65
C PRO A 126 27.24 6.13 15.05
N GLU A 127 26.16 5.38 15.20
CA GLU A 127 26.00 4.00 14.74
C GLU A 127 24.63 3.77 14.08
N ASP A 128 24.56 2.82 13.14
CA ASP A 128 23.30 2.44 12.49
C ASP A 128 22.46 1.52 13.39
N VAL A 129 21.76 2.10 14.34
CA VAL A 129 20.81 1.40 15.22
C VAL A 129 19.72 0.67 14.42
N SER A 130 19.41 1.15 13.20
CA SER A 130 18.35 0.55 12.37
C SER A 130 18.69 -0.85 11.90
N ALA A 131 19.98 -1.17 11.74
CA ALA A 131 20.47 -2.49 11.33
C ALA A 131 20.22 -3.56 12.41
N LEU A 132 20.21 -3.15 13.68
CA LEU A 132 20.01 -4.04 14.83
C LEU A 132 18.51 -4.33 15.11
N LEU A 133 17.60 -3.64 14.44
CA LEU A 133 16.17 -3.82 14.62
C LEU A 133 15.65 -4.91 13.69
N GLU A 134 15.29 -6.05 14.23
CA GLU A 134 14.63 -7.10 13.45
C GLU A 134 13.20 -6.67 13.06
N THR A 135 12.88 -6.81 11.80
CA THR A 135 11.50 -6.65 11.34
C THR A 135 10.76 -7.95 11.61
N PRO A 136 9.68 -7.96 12.42
CA PRO A 136 8.91 -9.17 12.64
C PRO A 136 8.54 -9.77 11.28
N LYS A 137 8.88 -11.04 11.04
CA LYS A 137 8.45 -11.76 9.84
C LYS A 137 6.93 -11.62 9.80
N LYS A 138 6.40 -10.89 8.81
CA LYS A 138 4.97 -10.84 8.56
C LYS A 138 4.51 -12.29 8.53
N TRP A 139 3.67 -12.69 9.47
CA TRP A 139 2.80 -13.82 9.25
C TRP A 139 2.02 -13.47 7.98
N LEU A 140 2.39 -14.10 6.88
CA LEU A 140 1.67 -14.03 5.62
C LEU A 140 0.29 -14.63 5.90
N LYS A 141 -0.63 -13.80 6.41
CA LYS A 141 -2.04 -14.17 6.29
C LYS A 141 -2.27 -14.25 4.79
N LEU A 142 -2.40 -15.48 4.29
CA LEU A 142 -2.85 -15.69 2.93
C LEU A 142 -4.13 -14.86 2.76
N PRO A 143 -4.17 -13.98 1.76
CA PRO A 143 -5.35 -13.18 1.52
C PRO A 143 -6.54 -14.11 1.34
N HIS A 144 -7.64 -13.87 2.04
CA HIS A 144 -8.85 -14.66 1.84
C HIS A 144 -9.44 -14.30 0.48
N VAL A 145 -9.45 -15.28 -0.42
CA VAL A 145 -10.19 -15.23 -1.69
C VAL A 145 -11.59 -15.74 -1.42
N LEU A 146 -12.61 -15.00 -1.79
CA LEU A 146 -13.98 -15.46 -1.76
C LEU A 146 -14.17 -16.46 -2.90
N ARG A 147 -14.88 -17.56 -2.64
CA ARG A 147 -15.31 -18.48 -3.70
C ARG A 147 -16.29 -17.76 -4.64
N GLN A 148 -16.39 -18.23 -5.89
CA GLN A 148 -17.27 -17.63 -6.89
C GLN A 148 -18.70 -17.44 -6.35
N GLN A 149 -19.27 -18.45 -5.72
CA GLN A 149 -20.61 -18.38 -5.11
C GLN A 149 -20.76 -17.28 -4.05
N GLN A 150 -19.70 -17.03 -3.26
CA GLN A 150 -19.71 -15.96 -2.27
C GLN A 150 -19.63 -14.58 -2.92
N VAL A 151 -18.89 -14.47 -4.02
CA VAL A 151 -18.85 -13.23 -4.81
C VAL A 151 -20.21 -12.98 -5.44
N ASP A 152 -20.83 -13.98 -6.06
CA ASP A 152 -22.16 -13.85 -6.66
C ASP A 152 -23.22 -13.45 -5.63
N ALA A 153 -23.18 -14.05 -4.43
CA ALA A 153 -24.04 -13.65 -3.33
C ALA A 153 -23.83 -12.18 -2.92
N LEU A 154 -22.56 -11.73 -2.83
CA LEU A 154 -22.21 -10.35 -2.50
C LEU A 154 -22.70 -9.36 -3.57
N LEU A 155 -22.52 -9.67 -4.87
CA LEU A 155 -22.93 -8.83 -5.99
C LEU A 155 -24.46 -8.74 -6.11
N SER A 156 -25.17 -9.79 -5.68
CA SER A 156 -26.63 -9.86 -5.67
C SER A 156 -27.26 -9.41 -4.34
N ALA A 157 -26.45 -9.01 -3.36
CA ALA A 157 -26.94 -8.58 -2.05
C ALA A 157 -27.76 -7.29 -2.04
N PRO A 158 -27.47 -6.25 -2.88
CA PRO A 158 -28.37 -5.12 -3.04
C PRO A 158 -29.72 -5.58 -3.58
N GLN A 159 -30.83 -5.15 -2.94
CA GLN A 159 -32.18 -5.56 -3.33
C GLN A 159 -32.93 -4.39 -4.03
N PRO A 160 -33.84 -4.68 -4.97
CA PRO A 160 -34.60 -3.63 -5.68
C PRO A 160 -35.36 -2.66 -4.77
N GLY A 161 -35.67 -3.07 -3.54
CA GLY A 161 -36.31 -2.21 -2.53
C GLY A 161 -35.35 -1.26 -1.79
N ASP A 162 -34.04 -1.41 -1.97
CA ASP A 162 -33.08 -0.52 -1.32
C ASP A 162 -33.06 0.85 -2.00
N PRO A 163 -33.03 1.96 -1.25
CA PRO A 163 -33.06 3.33 -1.81
C PRO A 163 -31.94 3.63 -2.82
N PHE A 164 -30.84 2.91 -2.73
CA PHE A 164 -29.65 3.12 -3.57
C PHE A 164 -29.24 1.83 -4.31
N TYR A 165 -30.20 0.94 -4.55
CA TYR A 165 -29.99 -0.37 -5.16
C TYR A 165 -29.11 -0.31 -6.42
N THR A 166 -29.52 0.50 -7.43
CA THR A 166 -28.82 0.56 -8.72
C THR A 166 -27.39 1.08 -8.58
N ARG A 167 -27.18 2.07 -7.72
CA ARG A 167 -25.83 2.58 -7.40
C ARG A 167 -24.96 1.54 -6.74
N ASP A 168 -25.48 0.92 -5.69
CA ASP A 168 -24.69 0.01 -4.85
C ASP A 168 -24.33 -1.27 -5.62
N ARG A 169 -25.25 -1.75 -6.44
CA ARG A 169 -25.02 -2.84 -7.38
C ARG A 169 -23.95 -2.46 -8.42
N ALA A 170 -24.05 -1.30 -9.05
CA ALA A 170 -23.07 -0.84 -10.03
C ALA A 170 -21.65 -0.72 -9.42
N ILE A 171 -21.52 -0.23 -8.18
CA ILE A 171 -20.24 -0.16 -7.47
C ILE A 171 -19.63 -1.55 -7.29
N LEU A 172 -20.41 -2.52 -6.81
CA LEU A 172 -19.94 -3.88 -6.58
C LEU A 172 -19.53 -4.57 -7.88
N GLU A 173 -20.37 -4.47 -8.93
CA GLU A 173 -20.09 -5.05 -10.25
C GLU A 173 -18.82 -4.44 -10.88
N VAL A 174 -18.65 -3.11 -10.86
CA VAL A 174 -17.46 -2.46 -11.42
C VAL A 174 -16.20 -2.85 -10.65
N LEU A 175 -16.25 -2.88 -9.30
CA LEU A 175 -15.10 -3.31 -8.50
C LEU A 175 -14.65 -4.72 -8.85
N TYR A 176 -15.60 -5.65 -9.00
CA TYR A 176 -15.27 -7.03 -9.30
C TYR A 176 -14.88 -7.22 -10.78
N ALA A 177 -15.59 -6.62 -11.72
CA ALA A 177 -15.30 -6.74 -13.15
C ALA A 177 -13.93 -6.18 -13.56
N THR A 178 -13.41 -5.18 -12.84
CA THR A 178 -12.20 -4.47 -13.22
C THR A 178 -11.01 -4.69 -12.28
N GLY A 179 -11.28 -5.18 -11.08
CA GLY A 179 -10.26 -5.24 -10.04
C GLY A 179 -9.61 -3.90 -9.70
N MET A 180 -10.23 -2.75 -10.04
CA MET A 180 -9.66 -1.44 -9.79
C MET A 180 -9.51 -1.15 -8.29
N ARG A 181 -8.60 -0.23 -7.95
CA ARG A 181 -8.43 0.23 -6.57
C ARG A 181 -9.63 1.07 -6.15
N VAL A 182 -10.00 0.99 -4.87
CA VAL A 182 -11.11 1.81 -4.32
C VAL A 182 -10.91 3.32 -4.56
N SER A 183 -9.67 3.79 -4.56
CA SER A 183 -9.35 5.19 -4.85
C SER A 183 -9.52 5.55 -6.33
N GLU A 184 -9.33 4.60 -7.24
CA GLU A 184 -9.60 4.76 -8.68
C GLU A 184 -11.11 4.85 -8.91
N LEU A 185 -11.89 3.96 -8.30
CA LEU A 185 -13.35 4.01 -8.38
C LEU A 185 -13.93 5.30 -7.81
N ALA A 186 -13.43 5.76 -6.66
CA ALA A 186 -13.88 7.01 -6.04
C ALA A 186 -13.61 8.26 -6.90
N ARG A 187 -12.59 8.20 -7.77
CA ARG A 187 -12.22 9.30 -8.68
C ARG A 187 -12.75 9.11 -10.10
N LEU A 188 -13.44 8.00 -10.38
CA LEU A 188 -13.93 7.67 -11.71
C LEU A 188 -14.91 8.73 -12.20
N ARG A 189 -14.64 9.30 -13.37
CA ARG A 189 -15.47 10.31 -14.02
C ARG A 189 -16.32 9.68 -15.10
N THR A 190 -17.43 10.34 -15.46
CA THR A 190 -18.31 9.88 -16.54
C THR A 190 -17.60 9.75 -17.88
N ASN A 191 -16.60 10.60 -18.16
CA ASN A 191 -15.81 10.53 -19.37
C ASN A 191 -14.72 9.42 -19.37
N ASP A 192 -14.52 8.74 -18.24
CA ASP A 192 -13.55 7.66 -18.11
C ASP A 192 -14.19 6.29 -18.35
N ILE A 193 -15.51 6.22 -18.55
CA ILE A 193 -16.23 4.98 -18.80
C ILE A 193 -16.94 5.07 -20.15
N ASN A 194 -16.71 4.05 -20.98
CA ASN A 194 -17.40 3.89 -22.25
C ASN A 194 -18.23 2.60 -22.22
N LEU A 195 -19.54 2.77 -22.05
CA LEU A 195 -20.46 1.64 -21.90
C LEU A 195 -20.84 1.01 -23.24
N ASP A 196 -20.64 1.67 -24.37
CA ASP A 196 -20.96 1.15 -25.69
C ASP A 196 -19.85 0.22 -26.19
N VAL A 197 -18.61 0.63 -26.02
CA VAL A 197 -17.43 -0.21 -26.30
C VAL A 197 -17.17 -1.22 -25.16
N GLY A 198 -17.58 -0.92 -23.93
CA GLY A 198 -17.43 -1.77 -22.75
C GLY A 198 -16.05 -1.71 -22.13
N TYR A 199 -15.57 -0.52 -21.75
CA TYR A 199 -14.32 -0.36 -21.02
C TYR A 199 -14.36 0.79 -20.03
N VAL A 200 -13.42 0.76 -19.08
CA VAL A 200 -13.14 1.86 -18.16
C VAL A 200 -11.65 2.23 -18.22
N ARG A 201 -11.37 3.52 -18.19
CA ARG A 201 -10.02 4.09 -18.11
C ARG A 201 -9.70 4.37 -16.65
N CYS A 202 -8.66 3.71 -16.15
CA CYS A 202 -8.20 3.81 -14.77
C CYS A 202 -6.91 4.61 -14.69
N PHE A 203 -6.83 5.56 -13.74
CA PHE A 203 -5.63 6.37 -13.49
C PHE A 203 -4.91 5.86 -12.25
N GLY A 204 -3.70 5.32 -12.44
CA GLY A 204 -2.85 4.79 -11.39
C GLY A 204 -1.94 5.82 -10.74
N LYS A 205 -1.00 5.34 -9.91
CA LYS A 205 0.04 6.16 -9.28
C LYS A 205 0.94 6.78 -10.38
N GLY A 206 1.22 8.09 -10.27
CA GLY A 206 2.08 8.79 -11.23
C GLY A 206 1.40 9.14 -12.55
N GLY A 207 0.05 9.14 -12.63
CA GLY A 207 -0.68 9.51 -13.85
C GLY A 207 -0.69 8.41 -14.93
N LYS A 208 -0.17 7.21 -14.63
CA LYS A 208 -0.23 6.09 -15.59
C LYS A 208 -1.67 5.65 -15.81
N GLU A 209 -2.08 5.62 -17.06
CA GLU A 209 -3.41 5.17 -17.49
C GLU A 209 -3.38 3.70 -17.88
N ARG A 210 -4.51 3.02 -17.65
CA ARG A 210 -4.78 1.70 -18.22
C ARG A 210 -6.25 1.55 -18.57
N ILE A 211 -6.53 0.79 -19.58
CA ILE A 211 -7.89 0.43 -20.01
C ILE A 211 -8.20 -0.95 -19.46
N VAL A 212 -9.37 -1.08 -18.80
CA VAL A 212 -9.86 -2.36 -18.30
C VAL A 212 -11.23 -2.62 -18.91
N PRO A 213 -11.45 -3.80 -19.54
CA PRO A 213 -12.74 -4.17 -20.08
C PRO A 213 -13.81 -4.29 -18.99
N LEU A 214 -15.05 -4.05 -19.38
CA LEU A 214 -16.25 -4.27 -18.55
C LEU A 214 -17.04 -5.44 -19.12
N GLY A 215 -17.43 -6.37 -18.26
CA GLY A 215 -18.38 -7.43 -18.61
C GLY A 215 -19.81 -6.89 -18.70
N ALA A 216 -20.70 -7.66 -19.34
CA ALA A 216 -22.09 -7.28 -19.58
C ALA A 216 -22.85 -6.91 -18.29
N HIS A 217 -22.62 -7.65 -17.19
CA HIS A 217 -23.24 -7.35 -15.90
C HIS A 217 -22.88 -5.97 -15.36
N ALA A 218 -21.60 -5.60 -15.43
CA ALA A 218 -21.14 -4.28 -14.98
C ALA A 218 -21.67 -3.16 -15.89
N ILE A 219 -21.67 -3.36 -17.22
CA ILE A 219 -22.24 -2.42 -18.19
C ILE A 219 -23.70 -2.17 -17.89
N HIS A 220 -24.49 -3.24 -17.72
CA HIS A 220 -25.92 -3.14 -17.41
C HIS A 220 -26.15 -2.37 -16.10
N ALA A 221 -25.47 -2.74 -15.02
CA ALA A 221 -25.63 -2.11 -13.73
C ALA A 221 -25.27 -0.61 -13.75
N VAL A 222 -24.20 -0.25 -14.48
CA VAL A 222 -23.81 1.16 -14.61
C VAL A 222 -24.81 1.94 -15.46
N ARG A 223 -25.31 1.39 -16.57
CA ARG A 223 -26.34 2.03 -17.39
C ARG A 223 -27.62 2.30 -16.58
N GLU A 224 -28.10 1.30 -15.85
CA GLU A 224 -29.28 1.43 -15.00
C GLU A 224 -29.09 2.55 -13.94
N TYR A 225 -27.94 2.58 -13.29
CA TYR A 225 -27.64 3.62 -12.31
C TYR A 225 -27.50 5.01 -12.92
N THR A 226 -26.74 5.15 -14.01
CA THR A 226 -26.48 6.46 -14.62
C THR A 226 -27.66 7.04 -15.34
N GLY A 227 -28.50 6.20 -15.96
CA GLY A 227 -29.73 6.61 -16.62
C GLY A 227 -30.91 6.90 -15.67
N GLY A 228 -30.83 6.42 -14.43
CA GLY A 228 -31.90 6.58 -13.44
C GLY A 228 -31.46 7.36 -12.20
N LEU A 229 -31.14 6.63 -11.12
CA LEU A 229 -30.90 7.21 -9.80
C LEU A 229 -29.82 8.32 -9.79
N ARG A 230 -28.74 8.18 -10.56
CA ARG A 230 -27.68 9.20 -10.58
C ARG A 230 -28.22 10.53 -11.09
N THR A 231 -29.00 10.52 -12.16
CA THR A 231 -29.61 11.73 -12.72
C THR A 231 -30.44 12.45 -11.67
N VAL A 232 -31.32 11.73 -10.96
CA VAL A 232 -32.12 12.28 -9.87
C VAL A 232 -31.26 12.88 -8.75
N LEU A 233 -30.19 12.19 -8.35
CA LEU A 233 -29.32 12.67 -7.27
C LEU A 233 -28.49 13.90 -7.64
N THR A 234 -28.29 14.18 -8.92
CA THR A 234 -27.45 15.29 -9.40
C THR A 234 -28.24 16.41 -10.10
N GLU A 235 -29.53 16.25 -10.28
CA GLU A 235 -30.39 17.18 -11.04
C GLU A 235 -30.33 18.64 -10.58
N SER A 236 -30.30 18.86 -9.27
CA SER A 236 -30.27 20.20 -8.66
C SER A 236 -28.86 20.75 -8.44
N LEU A 237 -27.82 20.07 -8.94
CA LEU A 237 -26.42 20.43 -8.68
C LEU A 237 -25.72 20.95 -9.95
N ALA A 238 -24.66 21.72 -9.76
CA ALA A 238 -23.73 21.99 -10.85
C ALA A 238 -23.19 20.67 -11.44
N PRO A 239 -22.74 20.62 -12.71
CA PRO A 239 -22.33 19.38 -13.36
C PRO A 239 -21.32 18.59 -12.52
N VAL A 240 -21.70 17.39 -12.11
CA VAL A 240 -20.87 16.48 -11.31
C VAL A 240 -20.18 15.47 -12.24
N ALA A 241 -18.87 15.57 -12.36
CA ALA A 241 -18.10 14.68 -13.21
C ALA A 241 -17.98 13.25 -12.65
N ALA A 242 -18.11 13.04 -11.34
CA ALA A 242 -17.98 11.72 -10.72
C ALA A 242 -19.12 10.78 -11.15
N VAL A 243 -18.76 9.52 -11.44
CA VAL A 243 -19.77 8.47 -11.75
C VAL A 243 -20.59 8.18 -10.49
N PHE A 244 -19.93 7.86 -9.38
CA PHE A 244 -20.61 7.44 -8.16
C PHE A 244 -20.77 8.58 -7.18
N VAL A 245 -22.00 8.84 -6.78
CA VAL A 245 -22.36 9.95 -5.89
C VAL A 245 -23.08 9.48 -4.63
N THR A 246 -22.96 10.27 -3.56
CA THR A 246 -23.68 10.07 -2.30
C THR A 246 -25.17 10.39 -2.48
N ARG A 247 -25.96 10.18 -1.43
CA ARG A 247 -27.40 10.60 -1.41
C ARG A 247 -27.62 12.09 -1.65
N THR A 248 -26.59 12.92 -1.44
CA THR A 248 -26.63 14.37 -1.64
C THR A 248 -25.98 14.80 -2.96
N GLY A 249 -25.76 13.87 -3.90
CA GLY A 249 -25.13 14.14 -5.20
C GLY A 249 -23.63 14.45 -5.17
N ARG A 250 -22.98 14.48 -4.00
CA ARG A 250 -21.53 14.69 -3.89
C ARG A 250 -20.75 13.43 -4.26
N PRO A 251 -19.55 13.54 -4.82
CA PRO A 251 -18.71 12.38 -5.12
C PRO A 251 -18.54 11.44 -3.91
N MET A 252 -18.64 10.14 -4.11
CA MET A 252 -18.35 9.16 -3.07
C MET A 252 -16.86 9.07 -2.82
N ASP A 253 -16.46 9.06 -1.55
CA ASP A 253 -15.09 8.81 -1.16
C ASP A 253 -14.78 7.31 -0.98
N ARG A 254 -13.49 6.97 -0.80
CA ARG A 254 -13.04 5.59 -0.56
C ARG A 254 -13.65 4.96 0.70
N THR A 255 -13.96 5.77 1.71
CA THR A 255 -14.53 5.30 2.99
C THR A 255 -15.99 4.91 2.81
N ASN A 256 -16.76 5.69 2.06
CA ASN A 256 -18.15 5.37 1.71
C ASN A 256 -18.23 4.06 0.93
N ILE A 257 -17.36 3.88 -0.08
CA ILE A 257 -17.30 2.64 -0.88
C ILE A 257 -16.88 1.45 0.00
N TRP A 258 -15.89 1.63 0.86
CA TRP A 258 -15.46 0.57 1.78
C TRP A 258 -16.57 0.13 2.74
N ARG A 259 -17.29 1.10 3.33
CA ARG A 259 -18.43 0.82 4.23
C ARG A 259 -19.55 0.10 3.50
N LEU A 260 -19.82 0.48 2.24
CA LEU A 260 -20.82 -0.16 1.39
C LEU A 260 -20.47 -1.63 1.15
N VAL A 261 -19.26 -1.94 0.66
CA VAL A 261 -18.81 -3.33 0.43
C VAL A 261 -18.90 -4.16 1.71
N ASN A 262 -18.44 -3.61 2.84
CA ASN A 262 -18.47 -4.29 4.14
C ASN A 262 -19.90 -4.56 4.64
N ARG A 263 -20.83 -3.62 4.41
CA ARG A 263 -22.24 -3.78 4.77
C ARG A 263 -22.85 -4.97 4.03
N TYR A 264 -22.71 -5.03 2.71
CA TYR A 264 -23.27 -6.13 1.92
C TYR A 264 -22.57 -7.47 2.18
N ALA A 265 -21.27 -7.48 2.40
CA ALA A 265 -20.56 -8.70 2.78
C ALA A 265 -21.08 -9.29 4.12
N ARG A 266 -21.36 -8.44 5.10
CA ARG A 266 -21.98 -8.89 6.35
C ARG A 266 -23.41 -9.43 6.15
N ALA A 267 -24.20 -8.78 5.30
CA ALA A 267 -25.56 -9.19 5.01
C ALA A 267 -25.63 -10.59 4.33
N THR A 268 -24.57 -10.99 3.60
CA THR A 268 -24.47 -12.32 2.98
C THR A 268 -23.91 -13.39 3.91
N GLY A 269 -23.67 -13.10 5.20
CA GLY A 269 -23.14 -14.06 6.16
C GLY A 269 -21.67 -14.42 5.97
N ILE A 270 -20.92 -13.68 5.18
CA ILE A 270 -19.48 -13.90 5.01
C ILE A 270 -18.75 -13.54 6.30
N GLN A 271 -18.14 -14.52 6.96
CA GLN A 271 -17.53 -14.39 8.29
C GLN A 271 -16.19 -13.66 8.30
N VAL A 272 -15.55 -13.51 7.13
CA VAL A 272 -14.26 -12.82 7.00
C VAL A 272 -14.45 -11.35 6.64
N PRO A 273 -13.55 -10.45 7.07
CA PRO A 273 -13.60 -9.05 6.66
C PRO A 273 -13.45 -8.92 5.13
N VAL A 274 -14.47 -8.37 4.48
CA VAL A 274 -14.46 -8.13 3.02
C VAL A 274 -14.44 -6.64 2.75
N GLY A 275 -13.53 -6.23 1.89
CA GLY A 275 -13.45 -4.86 1.41
C GLY A 275 -13.13 -4.80 -0.09
N PRO A 276 -12.99 -3.61 -0.68
CA PRO A 276 -12.65 -3.46 -2.09
C PRO A 276 -11.35 -4.18 -2.50
N HIS A 277 -10.38 -4.26 -1.60
CA HIS A 277 -9.14 -5.02 -1.84
C HIS A 277 -9.38 -6.52 -1.95
N THR A 278 -10.35 -7.05 -1.20
CA THR A 278 -10.75 -8.46 -1.31
C THR A 278 -11.36 -8.74 -2.69
N LEU A 279 -12.27 -7.89 -3.17
CA LEU A 279 -12.85 -8.02 -4.52
C LEU A 279 -11.78 -7.94 -5.62
N ARG A 280 -10.82 -7.02 -5.50
CA ARG A 280 -9.68 -6.95 -6.42
C ARG A 280 -8.83 -8.22 -6.40
N HIS A 281 -8.64 -8.82 -5.23
CA HIS A 281 -7.91 -10.07 -5.12
C HIS A 281 -8.71 -11.25 -5.72
N CYS A 282 -10.02 -11.30 -5.49
CA CYS A 282 -10.91 -12.26 -6.15
C CYS A 282 -10.86 -12.11 -7.67
N PHE A 283 -10.93 -10.88 -8.21
CA PHE A 283 -10.77 -10.64 -9.64
C PHE A 283 -9.46 -11.27 -10.17
N ALA A 284 -8.33 -10.98 -9.51
CA ALA A 284 -7.03 -11.51 -9.94
C ALA A 284 -7.01 -13.05 -9.93
N THR A 285 -7.46 -13.65 -8.84
CA THR A 285 -7.44 -15.12 -8.66
C THR A 285 -8.39 -15.80 -9.64
N HIS A 286 -9.63 -15.31 -9.76
CA HIS A 286 -10.62 -15.93 -10.66
C HIS A 286 -10.24 -15.76 -12.15
N MET A 287 -9.60 -14.65 -12.52
CA MET A 287 -9.04 -14.51 -13.88
C MET A 287 -7.96 -15.57 -14.15
N LEU A 288 -7.05 -15.81 -13.20
CA LEU A 288 -6.00 -16.85 -13.32
C LEU A 288 -6.63 -18.27 -13.35
N GLU A 289 -7.60 -18.53 -12.50
CA GLU A 289 -8.36 -19.80 -12.50
C GLU A 289 -9.13 -20.00 -13.82
N GLY A 290 -9.61 -18.91 -14.43
CA GLY A 290 -10.23 -18.90 -15.77
C GLY A 290 -9.23 -19.04 -16.91
N GLY A 291 -7.93 -19.22 -16.61
CA GLY A 291 -6.86 -19.43 -17.60
C GLY A 291 -6.25 -18.15 -18.19
N ALA A 292 -6.42 -17.01 -17.56
CA ALA A 292 -5.72 -15.79 -17.98
C ALA A 292 -4.22 -15.87 -17.63
N ASP A 293 -3.38 -15.35 -18.51
CA ASP A 293 -1.94 -15.22 -18.25
C ASP A 293 -1.68 -14.21 -17.11
N LEU A 294 -0.71 -14.52 -16.24
CA LEU A 294 -0.36 -13.69 -15.09
C LEU A 294 0.04 -12.26 -15.51
N ARG A 295 0.74 -12.10 -16.64
CA ARG A 295 1.15 -10.78 -17.14
C ARG A 295 -0.06 -9.94 -17.52
N ILE A 296 -1.06 -10.54 -18.13
CA ILE A 296 -2.32 -9.86 -18.51
C ILE A 296 -3.06 -9.42 -17.26
N VAL A 297 -3.16 -10.29 -16.24
CA VAL A 297 -3.78 -9.92 -14.96
C VAL A 297 -3.01 -8.79 -14.28
N GLN A 298 -1.68 -8.81 -14.31
CA GLN A 298 -0.84 -7.72 -13.77
C GLN A 298 -1.06 -6.41 -14.53
N GLU A 299 -1.20 -6.45 -15.85
CA GLU A 299 -1.49 -5.30 -16.71
C GLU A 299 -2.87 -4.71 -16.38
N LEU A 300 -3.92 -5.51 -16.34
CA LEU A 300 -5.27 -5.10 -15.95
C LEU A 300 -5.30 -4.47 -14.55
N LEU A 301 -4.50 -4.98 -13.64
CA LEU A 301 -4.37 -4.45 -12.28
C LEU A 301 -3.49 -3.20 -12.17
N GLY A 302 -2.64 -2.90 -13.15
CA GLY A 302 -1.72 -1.77 -13.14
C GLY A 302 -0.63 -1.92 -12.07
N HIS A 303 0.11 -3.04 -12.10
CA HIS A 303 1.32 -3.23 -11.29
C HIS A 303 2.49 -2.48 -11.93
N ALA A 304 3.25 -1.72 -11.12
CA ALA A 304 4.20 -0.70 -11.58
C ALA A 304 5.49 -1.24 -12.24
N ASP A 305 5.78 -2.53 -12.14
CA ASP A 305 7.08 -3.10 -12.52
C ASP A 305 7.19 -3.64 -13.97
N VAL A 306 6.16 -3.42 -14.79
CA VAL A 306 6.27 -3.79 -16.21
C VAL A 306 6.59 -2.54 -17.03
N SER A 307 7.86 -2.38 -17.35
CA SER A 307 8.45 -1.27 -18.12
C SER A 307 8.07 -1.32 -19.61
N THR A 308 6.79 -1.10 -19.96
CA THR A 308 6.39 -0.99 -21.38
C THR A 308 5.10 -0.18 -21.51
N THR A 309 5.15 1.12 -21.19
CA THR A 309 3.96 1.99 -21.26
C THR A 309 3.82 2.71 -22.61
N GLN A 310 4.68 2.48 -23.62
CA GLN A 310 4.70 3.32 -24.82
C GLN A 310 4.17 2.70 -26.11
N VAL A 311 3.76 1.42 -26.17
CA VAL A 311 3.40 0.76 -27.46
C VAL A 311 1.94 0.32 -27.57
N TYR A 312 1.09 0.44 -26.53
CA TYR A 312 -0.18 -0.31 -26.44
C TYR A 312 -1.49 0.48 -26.64
N LEU A 313 -1.47 1.63 -27.31
CA LEU A 313 -2.70 2.43 -27.44
C LEU A 313 -3.72 1.93 -28.47
N HIS A 314 -3.39 1.01 -29.38
CA HIS A 314 -4.33 0.62 -30.44
C HIS A 314 -4.47 -0.89 -30.77
N VAL A 315 -3.55 -1.76 -30.37
CA VAL A 315 -3.58 -3.18 -30.78
C VAL A 315 -4.09 -4.11 -29.67
N ASP A 316 -3.97 -3.72 -28.40
CA ASP A 316 -4.21 -4.64 -27.28
C ASP A 316 -5.59 -4.56 -26.62
N SER A 317 -6.41 -3.55 -26.87
CA SER A 317 -7.74 -3.45 -26.24
C SER A 317 -8.69 -4.57 -26.67
N SER A 318 -8.64 -5.01 -27.92
CA SER A 318 -9.42 -6.14 -28.43
C SER A 318 -8.96 -7.47 -27.82
N ARG A 319 -7.65 -7.65 -27.68
CA ARG A 319 -7.06 -8.83 -27.04
C ARG A 319 -7.39 -8.88 -25.55
N LEU A 320 -7.22 -7.79 -24.83
CA LEU A 320 -7.60 -7.68 -23.42
C LEU A 320 -9.09 -7.95 -23.22
N LYS A 321 -9.94 -7.41 -24.09
CA LYS A 321 -11.39 -7.66 -24.07
C LYS A 321 -11.71 -9.13 -24.31
N SER A 322 -11.11 -9.77 -25.31
CA SER A 322 -11.30 -11.19 -25.61
C SER A 322 -10.87 -12.09 -24.44
N ILE A 323 -9.72 -11.81 -23.83
CA ILE A 323 -9.23 -12.57 -22.68
C ILE A 323 -10.12 -12.34 -21.46
N HIS A 324 -10.50 -11.09 -21.19
CA HIS A 324 -11.42 -10.78 -20.10
C HIS A 324 -12.76 -11.50 -20.28
N GLN A 325 -13.34 -11.43 -21.47
CA GLN A 325 -14.58 -12.15 -21.80
C GLN A 325 -14.47 -13.66 -21.64
N ARG A 326 -13.33 -14.27 -21.99
CA ARG A 326 -13.14 -15.72 -21.87
C ARG A 326 -12.85 -16.18 -20.45
N CYS A 327 -12.12 -15.39 -19.66
CA CYS A 327 -11.56 -15.81 -18.38
C CYS A 327 -12.29 -15.23 -17.16
N HIS A 328 -13.03 -14.12 -17.31
CA HIS A 328 -13.74 -13.51 -16.19
C HIS A 328 -15.09 -14.21 -15.96
N PRO A 329 -15.45 -14.61 -14.73
CA PRO A 329 -16.66 -15.37 -14.44
C PRO A 329 -17.98 -14.64 -14.76
N ARG A 330 -17.95 -13.30 -14.78
CA ARG A 330 -19.15 -12.46 -15.09
C ARG A 330 -18.87 -11.65 -16.35
N GLN A 331 -19.08 -12.29 -17.47
CA GLN A 331 -18.89 -11.70 -18.81
C GLN A 331 -19.97 -10.68 -19.15
#